data_e47588b5c6be71f291292bf16e2fc7c6
#
_entry.id   e47588b5c6be71f291292bf16e2fc7c6
#
_cell.length_a   1.000
_cell.length_b   1.000
_cell.length_c   1.000
_cell.angle_alpha   90.00
_cell.angle_beta   90.00
_cell.angle_gamma   90.00
#
_symmetry.space_group_name_H-M   'P 1'
#
loop_
_entity.id
_entity.type
_entity.pdbx_description
1 polymer ?
#
loop_
_entity_poly.entity_id
_entity_poly.type
_entity_poly.pdbx_seq_one_letter_code
_entity_poly.pdbx_strand_id
1 'polypeptide(L)'
;MKRAPVIPRHTTHTQSTEDTSSPAPAAPMVDSLIARVGAMARGNAISLPVCGREVKFTLEVLRGDSVESASRVWSGNERDQELLTEDALDDLIPSFLLTGQQTPAFGRRVSNVIEIADGSRRRKAAILTESDYRVLVGELDDEQMAALSRLGNDYRPTSAYERGLRYTSRLQNEFAGNISALADAENISRKIITRCINTATLPKSVVALFAHPGELSARSGEALQKAFADKEELLKQQAETLHDQKKAGLIFEAEEVISLLTSVLKQSPASRVNLSSRHQFAPGATALYKGDKMVLNLDKSRIPAECIEKIEAILKELEKPGV
;
A
#
# COMPACT_ATOMS: atom_id res chain seq x y z
N MET A 1 24.54 37.68 -32.25
CA MET A 1 23.12 37.49 -32.43
C MET A 1 22.89 36.17 -33.14
N LYS A 2 22.42 35.14 -32.43
CA LYS A 2 22.09 33.81 -33.02
C LYS A 2 20.60 33.78 -33.31
N ARG A 3 20.26 33.50 -34.57
CA ARG A 3 18.88 33.43 -35.07
C ARG A 3 18.21 32.14 -34.58
N ALA A 4 16.93 32.24 -34.19
CA ALA A 4 16.08 31.10 -33.82
C ALA A 4 15.72 30.25 -35.06
N PRO A 5 15.51 28.94 -34.90
CA PRO A 5 15.12 28.07 -35.99
C PRO A 5 13.65 28.28 -36.40
N VAL A 6 13.39 28.31 -37.72
CA VAL A 6 12.07 28.44 -38.35
C VAL A 6 11.46 27.05 -38.48
N ILE A 7 10.21 26.89 -37.98
CA ILE A 7 9.40 25.68 -38.14
C ILE A 7 8.70 25.71 -39.51
N PRO A 8 8.85 24.73 -40.41
CA PRO A 8 8.12 24.68 -41.67
C PRO A 8 6.66 24.26 -41.44
N ARG A 9 5.73 25.02 -42.09
CA ARG A 9 4.32 24.65 -42.17
C ARG A 9 4.16 23.57 -43.24
N HIS A 10 3.64 22.39 -42.86
CA HIS A 10 3.23 21.38 -43.82
C HIS A 10 1.83 21.68 -44.38
N THR A 11 1.76 21.84 -45.68
CA THR A 11 0.54 21.88 -46.48
C THR A 11 -0.01 20.46 -46.63
N THR A 12 -1.31 20.33 -46.44
CA THR A 12 -2.11 19.13 -46.69
C THR A 12 -2.08 18.72 -48.14
N HIS A 13 -1.64 17.50 -48.45
CA HIS A 13 -1.97 16.80 -49.69
C HIS A 13 -2.74 15.52 -49.35
N THR A 14 -3.98 15.49 -49.79
CA THR A 14 -4.85 14.33 -49.80
C THR A 14 -4.37 13.34 -50.85
N GLN A 15 -3.96 12.13 -50.44
CA GLN A 15 -4.01 10.94 -51.30
C GLN A 15 -4.25 9.72 -50.46
N SER A 16 -5.33 9.03 -50.78
CA SER A 16 -5.76 7.73 -50.32
C SER A 16 -4.81 6.64 -50.78
N THR A 17 -4.30 5.80 -49.85
CA THR A 17 -3.94 4.41 -50.12
C THR A 17 -3.87 3.63 -48.78
N GLU A 18 -4.72 2.64 -48.70
CA GLU A 18 -4.58 1.29 -48.12
C GLU A 18 -3.96 1.05 -46.75
N ASP A 19 -4.79 0.40 -45.94
CA ASP A 19 -4.59 -0.26 -44.67
C ASP A 19 -3.26 -0.99 -44.48
N THR A 20 -2.51 -0.55 -43.48
CA THR A 20 -1.76 -1.44 -42.56
C THR A 20 -1.84 -0.84 -41.16
N SER A 21 -2.90 -1.18 -40.45
CA SER A 21 -3.07 -0.81 -39.06
C SER A 21 -2.13 -1.62 -38.18
N SER A 22 -1.01 -1.01 -37.76
CA SER A 22 -0.34 -1.44 -36.52
C SER A 22 -1.33 -1.23 -35.36
N PRO A 23 -1.52 -2.22 -34.47
CA PRO A 23 -2.42 -2.01 -33.34
C PRO A 23 -1.86 -0.89 -32.45
N ALA A 24 -2.69 0.11 -32.20
CA ALA A 24 -2.40 1.17 -31.24
C ALA A 24 -2.08 0.54 -29.87
N PRO A 25 -1.16 1.11 -29.08
CA PRO A 25 -0.89 0.61 -27.73
C PRO A 25 -2.21 0.59 -26.94
N ALA A 26 -2.53 -0.57 -26.37
CA ALA A 26 -3.74 -0.73 -25.58
C ALA A 26 -3.78 0.34 -24.49
N ALA A 27 -4.81 1.17 -24.50
CA ALA A 27 -5.05 2.13 -23.44
C ALA A 27 -5.08 1.41 -22.08
N PRO A 28 -4.54 2.00 -21.01
CA PRO A 28 -4.58 1.38 -19.70
C PRO A 28 -6.01 0.93 -19.39
N MET A 29 -6.18 -0.29 -18.89
CA MET A 29 -7.50 -0.91 -18.65
C MET A 29 -8.40 -0.04 -17.74
N VAL A 30 -7.82 0.83 -16.93
CA VAL A 30 -8.53 1.80 -16.07
C VAL A 30 -9.24 2.89 -16.85
N ASP A 31 -8.60 3.47 -17.88
CA ASP A 31 -9.24 4.51 -18.69
C ASP A 31 -10.40 3.93 -19.50
N SER A 32 -10.27 2.68 -19.95
CA SER A 32 -11.36 1.96 -20.60
C SER A 32 -12.49 1.61 -19.62
N LEU A 33 -12.17 1.32 -18.35
CA LEU A 33 -13.13 1.09 -17.28
C LEU A 33 -13.91 2.36 -16.91
N ILE A 34 -13.23 3.48 -16.73
CA ILE A 34 -13.85 4.78 -16.42
C ILE A 34 -14.79 5.22 -17.57
N ALA A 35 -14.36 5.06 -18.82
CA ALA A 35 -15.17 5.37 -19.98
C ALA A 35 -16.42 4.45 -20.11
N ARG A 36 -16.29 3.17 -19.71
CA ARG A 36 -17.39 2.18 -19.75
C ARG A 36 -18.33 2.27 -18.54
N VAL A 37 -17.84 2.66 -17.37
CA VAL A 37 -18.68 2.94 -16.19
C VAL A 37 -19.66 4.10 -16.48
N GLY A 38 -19.27 5.09 -17.27
CA GLY A 38 -20.18 6.11 -17.81
C GLY A 38 -21.27 5.56 -18.74
N ALA A 39 -21.07 4.41 -19.37
CA ALA A 39 -22.06 3.74 -20.21
C ALA A 39 -23.03 2.83 -19.42
N MET A 40 -22.79 2.59 -18.12
CA MET A 40 -23.63 1.77 -17.24
C MET A 40 -24.99 2.41 -16.88
N ALA A 41 -25.28 3.59 -17.38
CA ALA A 41 -26.55 4.32 -17.07
C ALA A 41 -27.85 3.58 -17.46
N ARG A 42 -27.77 2.38 -18.07
CA ARG A 42 -28.93 1.59 -18.47
C ARG A 42 -28.98 0.14 -17.97
N GLY A 43 -28.04 -0.27 -17.10
CA GLY A 43 -28.04 -1.61 -16.50
C GLY A 43 -26.82 -1.80 -15.59
N ASN A 44 -27.01 -2.47 -14.45
CA ASN A 44 -25.94 -2.74 -13.47
C ASN A 44 -24.86 -3.75 -13.97
N ALA A 45 -24.79 -4.02 -15.27
CA ALA A 45 -23.91 -5.02 -15.84
C ALA A 45 -22.98 -4.44 -16.93
N ILE A 46 -21.73 -4.90 -16.95
CA ILE A 46 -20.69 -4.54 -17.91
C ILE A 46 -19.96 -5.81 -18.37
N SER A 47 -19.65 -5.91 -19.66
CA SER A 47 -18.78 -6.97 -20.17
C SER A 47 -17.35 -6.47 -20.34
N LEU A 48 -16.40 -7.22 -19.83
CA LEU A 48 -14.95 -6.90 -19.88
C LEU A 48 -14.16 -8.15 -20.28
N PRO A 49 -13.13 -8.02 -21.12
CA PRO A 49 -12.22 -9.12 -21.39
C PRO A 49 -11.31 -9.41 -20.20
N VAL A 50 -11.29 -10.66 -19.74
CA VAL A 50 -10.39 -11.17 -18.71
C VAL A 50 -9.75 -12.45 -19.22
N CYS A 51 -8.42 -12.49 -19.32
CA CYS A 51 -7.67 -13.61 -19.94
C CYS A 51 -8.18 -13.95 -21.35
N GLY A 52 -8.48 -12.93 -22.17
CA GLY A 52 -8.97 -13.12 -23.55
C GLY A 52 -10.42 -13.62 -23.67
N ARG A 53 -11.14 -13.78 -22.55
CA ARG A 53 -12.56 -14.20 -22.52
C ARG A 53 -13.43 -13.06 -22.03
N GLU A 54 -14.56 -12.82 -22.72
CA GLU A 54 -15.55 -11.83 -22.26
C GLU A 54 -16.26 -12.32 -21.02
N VAL A 55 -16.18 -11.55 -19.94
CA VAL A 55 -16.85 -11.80 -18.66
C VAL A 55 -17.87 -10.71 -18.41
N LYS A 56 -19.11 -11.12 -18.13
CA LYS A 56 -20.18 -10.22 -17.72
C LYS A 56 -20.08 -9.98 -16.21
N PHE A 57 -19.88 -8.73 -15.83
CA PHE A 57 -19.88 -8.30 -14.44
C PHE A 57 -21.16 -7.57 -14.09
N THR A 58 -21.66 -7.81 -12.90
CA THR A 58 -22.77 -7.07 -12.30
C THR A 58 -22.24 -6.24 -11.14
N LEU A 59 -22.60 -4.95 -11.07
CA LEU A 59 -22.24 -4.12 -9.92
C LEU A 59 -23.13 -4.47 -8.73
N GLU A 60 -22.49 -4.89 -7.67
CA GLU A 60 -23.11 -5.11 -6.37
C GLU A 60 -22.59 -4.10 -5.35
N VAL A 61 -23.47 -3.65 -4.46
CA VAL A 61 -23.15 -2.75 -3.37
C VAL A 61 -23.41 -3.46 -2.07
N LEU A 62 -22.36 -3.72 -1.30
CA LEU A 62 -22.44 -4.24 0.05
C LEU A 62 -22.54 -3.05 1.02
N ARG A 63 -23.49 -3.08 1.92
CA ARG A 63 -23.63 -2.04 2.96
C ARG A 63 -22.50 -2.14 3.93
N GLY A 64 -22.04 -1.00 4.46
CA GLY A 64 -20.89 -0.91 5.34
C GLY A 64 -20.87 -1.93 6.48
N ASP A 65 -22.02 -2.14 7.12
CA ASP A 65 -22.22 -3.10 8.20
C ASP A 65 -22.10 -4.58 7.79
N SER A 66 -22.27 -4.89 6.50
CA SER A 66 -22.25 -6.25 5.95
C SER A 66 -21.00 -6.59 5.14
N VAL A 67 -20.10 -5.63 4.88
CA VAL A 67 -18.91 -5.86 4.03
C VAL A 67 -18.06 -7.00 4.54
N GLU A 68 -17.83 -7.07 5.85
CA GLU A 68 -16.99 -8.11 6.44
C GLU A 68 -17.57 -9.51 6.30
N SER A 69 -18.86 -9.65 6.56
CA SER A 69 -19.56 -10.94 6.53
C SER A 69 -19.94 -11.40 5.12
N ALA A 70 -20.27 -10.47 4.21
CA ALA A 70 -20.70 -10.76 2.84
C ALA A 70 -19.55 -10.88 1.83
N SER A 71 -18.32 -10.56 2.23
CA SER A 71 -17.15 -10.66 1.35
C SER A 71 -15.94 -11.22 2.08
N ARG A 72 -15.03 -11.81 1.30
CA ARG A 72 -13.70 -12.21 1.77
C ARG A 72 -12.68 -11.96 0.68
N VAL A 73 -11.42 -11.79 1.04
CA VAL A 73 -10.34 -11.72 0.05
C VAL A 73 -10.07 -13.12 -0.47
N TRP A 74 -9.91 -13.24 -1.78
CA TRP A 74 -9.56 -14.51 -2.41
C TRP A 74 -8.20 -15.01 -1.91
N SER A 75 -8.11 -16.33 -1.65
CA SER A 75 -6.92 -16.95 -1.04
C SER A 75 -5.63 -16.82 -1.87
N GLY A 76 -5.76 -16.64 -3.19
CA GLY A 76 -4.63 -16.37 -4.08
C GLY A 76 -4.21 -14.90 -4.16
N ASN A 77 -4.84 -14.00 -3.42
CA ASN A 77 -4.39 -12.61 -3.35
C ASN A 77 -3.09 -12.52 -2.53
N GLU A 78 -2.08 -11.87 -3.10
CA GLU A 78 -0.74 -11.81 -2.52
C GLU A 78 -0.61 -10.81 -1.36
N ARG A 79 -1.62 -9.96 -1.15
CA ARG A 79 -1.58 -8.93 -0.11
C ARG A 79 -1.95 -9.49 1.25
N ASP A 80 -1.07 -9.30 2.22
CA ASP A 80 -1.33 -9.69 3.60
C ASP A 80 -2.37 -8.77 4.25
N GLN A 81 -3.53 -9.35 4.61
CA GLN A 81 -4.67 -8.60 5.13
C GLN A 81 -4.46 -8.12 6.56
N GLU A 82 -3.61 -8.79 7.35
CA GLU A 82 -3.30 -8.39 8.73
C GLU A 82 -2.38 -7.17 8.78
N LEU A 83 -1.61 -6.93 7.70
CA LEU A 83 -0.76 -5.76 7.54
C LEU A 83 -1.52 -4.54 6.97
N LEU A 84 -2.81 -4.66 6.68
CA LEU A 84 -3.67 -3.54 6.29
C LEU A 84 -4.25 -2.85 7.53
N THR A 85 -3.40 -2.11 8.22
CA THR A 85 -3.76 -1.25 9.34
C THR A 85 -4.38 0.05 8.84
N GLU A 86 -4.90 0.88 9.75
CA GLU A 86 -5.39 2.22 9.45
C GLU A 86 -4.28 3.10 8.83
N ASP A 87 -3.07 3.05 9.41
CA ASP A 87 -1.89 3.75 8.88
C ASP A 87 -1.55 3.30 7.45
N ALA A 88 -1.68 1.99 7.15
CA ALA A 88 -1.43 1.47 5.81
C ALA A 88 -2.49 1.89 4.77
N LEU A 89 -3.58 2.49 5.22
CA LEU A 89 -4.72 2.95 4.41
C LEU A 89 -4.95 4.47 4.49
N ASP A 90 -3.96 5.22 4.98
CA ASP A 90 -4.00 6.69 5.15
C ASP A 90 -4.32 7.45 3.85
N ASP A 91 -3.96 6.88 2.70
CA ASP A 91 -4.27 7.37 1.37
C ASP A 91 -5.73 7.12 0.93
N LEU A 92 -6.41 6.11 1.51
CA LEU A 92 -7.77 5.72 1.13
C LEU A 92 -8.84 6.21 2.11
N ILE A 93 -8.60 6.12 3.40
CA ILE A 93 -9.58 6.44 4.44
C ILE A 93 -10.17 7.85 4.28
N PRO A 94 -9.38 8.93 4.05
CA PRO A 94 -9.94 10.26 3.86
C PRO A 94 -10.90 10.35 2.67
N SER A 95 -10.55 9.69 1.55
CA SER A 95 -11.40 9.70 0.36
C SER A 95 -12.68 8.89 0.56
N PHE A 96 -12.61 7.76 1.28
CA PHE A 96 -13.79 6.97 1.62
C PHE A 96 -14.79 7.75 2.49
N LEU A 97 -14.29 8.47 3.49
CA LEU A 97 -15.12 9.32 4.35
C LEU A 97 -15.75 10.51 3.60
N LEU A 98 -15.02 11.07 2.63
CA LEU A 98 -15.50 12.27 1.92
C LEU A 98 -16.44 11.92 0.76
N THR A 99 -16.11 10.91 -0.05
CA THR A 99 -16.79 10.63 -1.33
C THR A 99 -17.24 9.17 -1.48
N GLY A 100 -16.93 8.32 -0.54
CA GLY A 100 -17.12 6.88 -0.64
C GLY A 100 -16.19 6.24 -1.69
N GLN A 101 -16.41 4.98 -1.97
CA GLN A 101 -15.61 4.24 -2.95
C GLN A 101 -15.92 4.69 -4.39
N GLN A 102 -14.93 5.20 -5.10
CA GLN A 102 -15.08 5.68 -6.48
C GLN A 102 -14.86 4.57 -7.52
N THR A 103 -13.89 3.70 -7.30
CA THR A 103 -13.55 2.59 -8.23
C THR A 103 -14.03 1.27 -7.64
N PRO A 104 -14.92 0.53 -8.32
CA PRO A 104 -15.36 -0.79 -7.87
C PRO A 104 -14.19 -1.78 -7.73
N ALA A 105 -14.35 -2.74 -6.84
CA ALA A 105 -13.52 -3.92 -6.74
C ALA A 105 -13.95 -4.97 -7.76
N PHE A 106 -13.15 -6.04 -7.94
CA PHE A 106 -13.49 -7.18 -8.77
C PHE A 106 -13.52 -8.46 -7.94
N GLY A 107 -14.51 -9.32 -8.22
CA GLY A 107 -14.63 -10.59 -7.52
C GLY A 107 -15.61 -11.54 -8.18
N ARG A 108 -15.71 -12.71 -7.57
CA ARG A 108 -16.71 -13.75 -7.94
C ARG A 108 -17.57 -14.12 -6.74
N ARG A 109 -18.74 -14.64 -7.01
CA ARG A 109 -19.61 -15.16 -5.95
C ARG A 109 -19.33 -16.66 -5.72
N VAL A 110 -19.08 -17.00 -4.47
CA VAL A 110 -18.97 -18.40 -4.03
C VAL A 110 -19.98 -18.60 -2.91
N SER A 111 -21.03 -19.35 -3.20
CA SER A 111 -22.21 -19.46 -2.32
C SER A 111 -22.81 -18.08 -2.00
N ASN A 112 -22.83 -17.68 -0.74
CA ASN A 112 -23.37 -16.38 -0.31
C ASN A 112 -22.32 -15.30 -0.07
N VAL A 113 -21.04 -15.58 -0.33
CA VAL A 113 -19.92 -14.67 -0.08
C VAL A 113 -19.28 -14.26 -1.39
N ILE A 114 -18.84 -12.99 -1.49
CA ILE A 114 -18.07 -12.51 -2.63
C ILE A 114 -16.58 -12.66 -2.32
N GLU A 115 -15.87 -13.44 -3.15
CA GLU A 115 -14.42 -13.52 -3.13
C GLU A 115 -13.84 -12.37 -3.94
N ILE A 116 -13.02 -11.54 -3.30
CA ILE A 116 -12.41 -10.34 -3.89
C ILE A 116 -11.05 -10.67 -4.49
N ALA A 117 -10.92 -10.56 -5.80
CA ALA A 117 -9.66 -10.69 -6.52
C ALA A 117 -8.82 -9.41 -6.44
N ASP A 118 -9.42 -8.27 -6.82
CA ASP A 118 -8.82 -6.93 -6.71
C ASP A 118 -9.68 -6.02 -5.83
N GLY A 119 -9.03 -5.18 -5.04
CA GLY A 119 -9.67 -4.21 -4.16
C GLY A 119 -9.65 -4.58 -2.69
N SER A 120 -8.76 -5.47 -2.25
CA SER A 120 -8.60 -5.87 -0.84
C SER A 120 -8.35 -4.67 0.09
N ARG A 121 -7.53 -3.68 -0.33
CA ARG A 121 -7.31 -2.44 0.42
C ARG A 121 -8.59 -1.61 0.54
N ARG A 122 -9.35 -1.47 -0.57
CA ARG A 122 -10.64 -0.77 -0.59
C ARG A 122 -11.67 -1.47 0.30
N ARG A 123 -11.67 -2.82 0.30
CA ARG A 123 -12.49 -3.59 1.22
C ARG A 123 -12.17 -3.28 2.68
N LYS A 124 -10.89 -3.29 3.05
CA LYS A 124 -10.48 -2.98 4.42
C LYS A 124 -10.82 -1.54 4.81
N ALA A 125 -10.62 -0.57 3.91
CA ALA A 125 -11.01 0.82 4.13
C ALA A 125 -12.54 0.94 4.33
N ALA A 126 -13.35 0.25 3.52
CA ALA A 126 -14.81 0.25 3.67
C ALA A 126 -15.25 -0.32 5.04
N ILE A 127 -14.61 -1.39 5.52
CA ILE A 127 -14.88 -1.96 6.85
C ILE A 127 -14.52 -0.95 7.95
N LEU A 128 -13.34 -0.33 7.88
CA LEU A 128 -12.87 0.62 8.91
C LEU A 128 -13.69 1.91 8.97
N THR A 129 -14.26 2.33 7.83
CA THR A 129 -15.06 3.56 7.73
C THR A 129 -16.57 3.29 7.74
N GLU A 130 -16.99 2.04 7.88
CA GLU A 130 -18.39 1.60 7.79
C GLU A 130 -19.10 2.10 6.51
N SER A 131 -18.30 2.26 5.43
CA SER A 131 -18.79 2.76 4.14
C SER A 131 -19.24 1.63 3.22
N ASP A 132 -20.17 1.94 2.31
CA ASP A 132 -20.60 1.00 1.28
C ASP A 132 -19.43 0.54 0.41
N TYR A 133 -19.43 -0.75 0.08
CA TYR A 133 -18.40 -1.38 -0.75
C TYR A 133 -18.96 -1.87 -2.07
N ARG A 134 -18.43 -1.34 -3.16
CA ARG A 134 -18.86 -1.61 -4.54
C ARG A 134 -17.97 -2.66 -5.18
N VAL A 135 -18.58 -3.72 -5.71
CA VAL A 135 -17.87 -4.83 -6.34
C VAL A 135 -18.51 -5.17 -7.69
N LEU A 136 -17.71 -5.32 -8.71
CA LEU A 136 -18.06 -5.92 -9.97
C LEU A 136 -17.92 -7.45 -9.83
N VAL A 137 -19.05 -8.13 -9.74
CA VAL A 137 -19.12 -9.58 -9.55
C VAL A 137 -19.37 -10.27 -10.88
N GLY A 138 -18.48 -11.19 -11.25
CA GLY A 138 -18.55 -11.99 -12.48
C GLY A 138 -18.35 -13.47 -12.22
N GLU A 139 -18.68 -14.30 -13.21
CA GLU A 139 -18.32 -15.71 -13.21
C GLU A 139 -16.85 -15.84 -13.61
N LEU A 140 -15.97 -15.98 -12.64
CA LEU A 140 -14.52 -16.01 -12.79
C LEU A 140 -13.96 -17.35 -12.35
N ASP A 141 -13.09 -17.94 -13.13
CA ASP A 141 -12.23 -19.04 -12.70
C ASP A 141 -10.99 -18.54 -11.95
N ASP A 142 -10.18 -19.47 -11.43
CA ASP A 142 -9.00 -19.12 -10.64
C ASP A 142 -7.91 -18.41 -11.47
N GLU A 143 -7.80 -18.72 -12.77
CA GLU A 143 -6.87 -18.03 -13.67
C GLU A 143 -7.24 -16.55 -13.83
N GLN A 144 -8.53 -16.28 -14.03
CA GLN A 144 -9.06 -14.93 -14.15
C GLN A 144 -8.97 -14.16 -12.83
N MET A 145 -9.24 -14.83 -11.70
CA MET A 145 -9.06 -14.26 -10.36
C MET A 145 -7.60 -13.87 -10.13
N ALA A 146 -6.64 -14.74 -10.49
CA ALA A 146 -5.21 -14.46 -10.38
C ALA A 146 -4.78 -13.31 -11.28
N ALA A 147 -5.30 -13.22 -12.51
CA ALA A 147 -4.99 -12.13 -13.43
C ALA A 147 -5.48 -10.78 -12.91
N LEU A 148 -6.71 -10.71 -12.40
CA LEU A 148 -7.28 -9.49 -11.81
C LEU A 148 -6.53 -9.08 -10.55
N SER A 149 -6.15 -10.03 -9.69
CA SER A 149 -5.37 -9.75 -8.48
C SER A 149 -3.99 -9.18 -8.82
N ARG A 150 -3.30 -9.73 -9.82
CA ARG A 150 -2.01 -9.20 -10.27
C ARG A 150 -2.13 -7.79 -10.83
N LEU A 151 -3.11 -7.56 -11.70
CA LEU A 151 -3.35 -6.25 -12.29
C LEU A 151 -3.62 -5.18 -11.22
N GLY A 152 -4.43 -5.50 -10.20
CA GLY A 152 -4.70 -4.61 -9.07
C GLY A 152 -3.44 -4.29 -8.25
N ASN A 153 -2.50 -5.22 -8.16
CA ASN A 153 -1.23 -5.02 -7.47
C ASN A 153 -0.21 -4.19 -8.27
N ASP A 154 -0.36 -4.06 -9.59
CA ASP A 154 0.52 -3.21 -10.43
C ASP A 154 0.38 -1.73 -10.09
N TYR A 155 -0.80 -1.27 -9.66
CA TYR A 155 -1.04 0.12 -9.26
C TYR A 155 -0.41 0.49 -7.90
N ARG A 156 -0.43 -0.44 -6.96
CA ARG A 156 0.30 -0.31 -5.69
C ARG A 156 0.98 -1.65 -5.40
N PRO A 157 2.26 -1.78 -5.76
CA PRO A 157 2.98 -3.04 -5.65
C PRO A 157 2.93 -3.62 -4.23
N THR A 158 2.90 -4.95 -4.17
CA THR A 158 3.10 -5.67 -2.90
C THR A 158 4.47 -5.35 -2.33
N SER A 159 4.59 -5.35 -1.01
CA SER A 159 5.85 -5.10 -0.29
C SER A 159 6.91 -6.15 -0.60
N ALA A 160 8.16 -5.88 -0.24
CA ALA A 160 9.24 -6.86 -0.35
C ALA A 160 8.97 -8.11 0.49
N TYR A 161 8.33 -7.96 1.64
CA TYR A 161 7.90 -9.05 2.51
C TYR A 161 6.86 -9.95 1.83
N GLU A 162 5.77 -9.38 1.32
CA GLU A 162 4.69 -10.11 0.64
C GLU A 162 5.21 -10.82 -0.63
N ARG A 163 6.03 -10.12 -1.44
CA ARG A 163 6.68 -10.73 -2.61
C ARG A 163 7.59 -11.89 -2.21
N GLY A 164 8.30 -11.74 -1.10
CA GLY A 164 9.17 -12.79 -0.59
C GLY A 164 8.40 -14.03 -0.19
N LEU A 165 7.25 -13.91 0.46
CA LEU A 165 6.36 -15.03 0.78
C LEU A 165 5.89 -15.74 -0.50
N ARG A 166 5.45 -14.97 -1.51
CA ARG A 166 5.06 -15.52 -2.82
C ARG A 166 6.23 -16.26 -3.49
N TYR A 167 7.42 -15.64 -3.55
CA TYR A 167 8.59 -16.26 -4.17
C TYR A 167 9.00 -17.54 -3.46
N THR A 168 8.92 -17.58 -2.14
CA THR A 168 9.20 -18.80 -1.36
C THR A 168 8.24 -19.91 -1.73
N SER A 169 6.95 -19.64 -1.78
CA SER A 169 5.93 -20.61 -2.17
C SER A 169 6.13 -21.11 -3.60
N ARG A 170 6.31 -20.20 -4.56
CA ARG A 170 6.55 -20.57 -5.97
C ARG A 170 7.85 -21.35 -6.17
N LEU A 171 8.91 -20.93 -5.47
CA LEU A 171 10.21 -21.59 -5.54
C LEU A 171 10.12 -23.07 -5.14
N GLN A 172 9.34 -23.39 -4.12
CA GLN A 172 9.11 -24.74 -3.65
C GLN A 172 8.18 -25.54 -4.56
N ASN A 173 7.04 -24.94 -4.95
CA ASN A 173 5.95 -25.65 -5.62
C ASN A 173 6.13 -25.76 -7.14
N GLU A 174 6.73 -24.73 -7.79
CA GLU A 174 6.80 -24.64 -9.25
C GLU A 174 8.23 -24.80 -9.80
N PHE A 175 9.25 -24.42 -9.03
CA PHE A 175 10.62 -24.35 -9.51
C PHE A 175 11.61 -25.27 -8.79
N ALA A 176 11.14 -26.18 -7.93
CA ALA A 176 11.97 -27.15 -7.20
C ALA A 176 13.24 -26.53 -6.56
N GLY A 177 13.15 -25.32 -6.03
CA GLY A 177 14.26 -24.59 -5.41
C GLY A 177 15.18 -23.85 -6.40
N ASN A 178 14.89 -23.84 -7.70
CA ASN A 178 15.72 -23.17 -8.70
C ASN A 178 15.41 -21.68 -8.81
N ILE A 179 16.17 -20.86 -8.07
CA ILE A 179 16.02 -19.37 -8.05
C ILE A 179 16.26 -18.78 -9.45
N SER A 180 17.12 -19.34 -10.28
CA SER A 180 17.39 -18.81 -11.62
C SER A 180 16.16 -18.95 -12.52
N ALA A 181 15.53 -20.13 -12.51
CA ALA A 181 14.31 -20.37 -13.28
C ALA A 181 13.15 -19.47 -12.81
N LEU A 182 13.01 -19.27 -11.49
CA LEU A 182 12.04 -18.32 -10.96
C LEU A 182 12.34 -16.89 -11.39
N ALA A 183 13.60 -16.48 -11.39
CA ALA A 183 14.04 -15.15 -11.79
C ALA A 183 13.72 -14.86 -13.27
N ASP A 184 13.98 -15.83 -14.13
CA ASP A 184 13.67 -15.76 -15.55
C ASP A 184 12.15 -15.70 -15.79
N ALA A 185 11.37 -16.52 -15.06
CA ALA A 185 9.91 -16.52 -15.16
C ALA A 185 9.26 -15.22 -14.66
N GLU A 186 9.82 -14.60 -13.63
CA GLU A 186 9.36 -13.30 -13.09
C GLU A 186 9.94 -12.09 -13.85
N ASN A 187 10.90 -12.30 -14.74
CA ASN A 187 11.69 -11.26 -15.39
C ASN A 187 12.34 -10.27 -14.40
N ILE A 188 12.84 -10.78 -13.29
CA ILE A 188 13.45 -10.03 -12.19
C ILE A 188 14.81 -10.63 -11.84
N SER A 189 15.78 -9.79 -11.45
CA SER A 189 17.10 -10.28 -11.08
C SER A 189 17.06 -11.23 -9.86
N ARG A 190 17.84 -12.30 -9.90
CA ARG A 190 18.00 -13.25 -8.77
C ARG A 190 18.28 -12.55 -7.45
N LYS A 191 19.08 -11.48 -7.48
CA LYS A 191 19.43 -10.71 -6.29
C LYS A 191 18.21 -10.06 -5.62
N ILE A 192 17.25 -9.56 -6.40
CA ILE A 192 16.00 -8.98 -5.87
C ILE A 192 15.14 -10.08 -5.26
N ILE A 193 14.98 -11.21 -5.94
CA ILE A 193 14.23 -12.36 -5.44
C ILE A 193 14.80 -12.86 -4.11
N THR A 194 16.12 -13.10 -4.06
CA THR A 194 16.80 -13.53 -2.83
C THR A 194 16.60 -12.54 -1.68
N ARG A 195 16.68 -11.23 -1.95
CA ARG A 195 16.43 -10.21 -0.92
C ARG A 195 15.01 -10.24 -0.41
N CYS A 196 14.03 -10.39 -1.30
CA CYS A 196 12.62 -10.51 -0.89
C CYS A 196 12.39 -11.76 -0.05
N ILE A 197 12.94 -12.92 -0.46
CA ILE A 197 12.86 -14.17 0.30
C ILE A 197 13.48 -13.99 1.70
N ASN A 198 14.67 -13.39 1.79
CA ASN A 198 15.31 -13.12 3.07
C ASN A 198 14.48 -12.13 3.92
N THR A 199 13.85 -11.13 3.31
CA THR A 199 12.94 -10.22 4.03
C THR A 199 11.71 -10.95 4.56
N ALA A 200 11.19 -11.93 3.82
CA ALA A 200 10.02 -12.71 4.22
C ALA A 200 10.27 -13.67 5.40
N THR A 201 11.54 -13.91 5.76
CA THR A 201 11.87 -14.70 6.97
C THR A 201 11.80 -13.87 8.26
N LEU A 202 11.67 -12.53 8.15
CA LEU A 202 11.49 -11.69 9.34
C LEU A 202 10.16 -12.00 10.03
N PRO A 203 10.10 -11.94 11.37
CA PRO A 203 8.86 -12.05 12.10
C PRO A 203 7.84 -10.99 11.64
N LYS A 204 6.59 -11.39 11.50
CA LYS A 204 5.51 -10.49 11.07
C LYS A 204 5.35 -9.28 12.00
N SER A 205 5.60 -9.47 13.31
CA SER A 205 5.62 -8.39 14.30
C SER A 205 6.61 -7.28 13.96
N VAL A 206 7.75 -7.61 13.36
CA VAL A 206 8.74 -6.63 12.91
C VAL A 206 8.22 -5.83 11.70
N VAL A 207 7.58 -6.50 10.75
CA VAL A 207 7.02 -5.84 9.56
C VAL A 207 5.85 -4.92 9.93
N ALA A 208 5.06 -5.31 10.93
CA ALA A 208 3.94 -4.52 11.45
C ALA A 208 4.36 -3.24 12.21
N LEU A 209 5.64 -3.06 12.49
CA LEU A 209 6.15 -1.80 13.07
C LEU A 209 6.17 -0.65 12.07
N PHE A 210 6.24 -0.94 10.79
CA PHE A 210 6.21 0.08 9.73
C PHE A 210 4.78 0.59 9.52
N ALA A 211 4.60 1.85 9.13
CA ALA A 211 3.27 2.40 8.86
C ALA A 211 2.57 1.59 7.77
N HIS A 212 3.30 1.19 6.73
CA HIS A 212 2.84 0.16 5.81
C HIS A 212 4.03 -0.76 5.41
N PRO A 213 3.77 -2.04 5.05
CA PRO A 213 4.83 -3.02 4.76
C PRO A 213 5.79 -2.60 3.64
N GLY A 214 5.36 -1.71 2.75
CA GLY A 214 6.18 -1.21 1.63
C GLY A 214 7.33 -0.29 2.05
N GLU A 215 7.30 0.27 3.27
CA GLU A 215 8.40 1.07 3.81
C GLU A 215 9.64 0.23 4.10
N LEU A 216 9.45 -1.06 4.39
CA LEU A 216 10.57 -1.98 4.54
C LEU A 216 11.08 -2.44 3.17
N SER A 217 12.14 -1.82 2.69
CA SER A 217 12.76 -2.21 1.42
C SER A 217 13.36 -3.62 1.49
N ALA A 218 13.44 -4.33 0.35
CA ALA A 218 14.08 -5.64 0.27
C ALA A 218 15.55 -5.61 0.73
N ARG A 219 16.25 -4.47 0.56
CA ARG A 219 17.63 -4.30 1.02
C ARG A 219 17.70 -4.17 2.54
N SER A 220 16.85 -3.36 3.12
CA SER A 220 16.78 -3.14 4.57
C SER A 220 16.29 -4.40 5.29
N GLY A 221 15.28 -5.10 4.72
CA GLY A 221 14.79 -6.37 5.26
C GLY A 221 15.85 -7.47 5.26
N GLU A 222 16.57 -7.64 4.15
CA GLU A 222 17.71 -8.56 4.09
C GLU A 222 18.80 -8.20 5.11
N ALA A 223 19.09 -6.90 5.29
CA ALA A 223 20.10 -6.45 6.24
C ALA A 223 19.68 -6.75 7.70
N LEU A 224 18.40 -6.52 8.06
CA LEU A 224 17.84 -6.88 9.35
C LEU A 224 17.90 -8.39 9.56
N GLN A 225 17.45 -9.20 8.60
CA GLN A 225 17.49 -10.66 8.67
C GLN A 225 18.91 -11.15 8.95
N LYS A 226 19.92 -10.66 8.23
CA LYS A 226 21.32 -11.02 8.43
C LYS A 226 21.86 -10.59 9.79
N ALA A 227 21.49 -9.39 10.25
CA ALA A 227 21.93 -8.86 11.54
C ALA A 227 21.41 -9.68 12.73
N PHE A 228 20.25 -10.32 12.58
CA PHE A 228 19.58 -11.10 13.63
C PHE A 228 19.48 -12.60 13.35
N ALA A 229 20.25 -13.13 12.38
CA ALA A 229 20.15 -14.54 11.95
C ALA A 229 20.15 -15.53 13.13
N ASP A 230 20.98 -15.28 14.17
CA ASP A 230 21.09 -16.11 15.37
C ASP A 230 20.47 -15.45 16.62
N LYS A 231 19.66 -14.39 16.45
CA LYS A 231 19.14 -13.54 17.54
C LYS A 231 17.67 -13.19 17.33
N GLU A 232 16.89 -14.11 16.80
CA GLU A 232 15.49 -13.88 16.46
C GLU A 232 14.64 -13.45 17.66
N GLU A 233 14.87 -14.08 18.83
CA GLU A 233 14.16 -13.74 20.06
C GLU A 233 14.46 -12.30 20.54
N LEU A 234 15.71 -11.85 20.38
CA LEU A 234 16.08 -10.47 20.69
C LEU A 234 15.36 -9.47 19.76
N LEU A 235 15.24 -9.83 18.48
CA LEU A 235 14.50 -9.03 17.51
C LEU A 235 13.01 -8.95 17.86
N LYS A 236 12.39 -10.08 18.24
CA LYS A 236 10.98 -10.14 18.65
C LYS A 236 10.73 -9.29 19.89
N GLN A 237 11.56 -9.43 20.94
CA GLN A 237 11.44 -8.63 22.17
C GLN A 237 11.56 -7.13 21.90
N GLN A 238 12.50 -6.73 21.05
CA GLN A 238 12.63 -5.33 20.66
C GLN A 238 11.42 -4.85 19.85
N ALA A 239 10.88 -5.68 18.96
CA ALA A 239 9.68 -5.36 18.22
C ALA A 239 8.46 -5.17 19.16
N GLU A 240 8.29 -6.02 20.15
CA GLU A 240 7.24 -5.88 21.18
C GLU A 240 7.37 -4.55 21.94
N THR A 241 8.60 -4.21 22.38
CA THR A 241 8.86 -2.94 23.03
C THR A 241 8.47 -1.74 22.16
N LEU A 242 8.80 -1.78 20.87
CA LEU A 242 8.43 -0.71 19.94
C LEU A 242 6.91 -0.67 19.68
N HIS A 243 6.25 -1.83 19.65
CA HIS A 243 4.79 -1.89 19.55
C HIS A 243 4.10 -1.23 20.74
N ASP A 244 4.60 -1.49 21.97
CA ASP A 244 4.05 -0.87 23.17
C ASP A 244 4.26 0.64 23.17
N GLN A 245 5.41 1.12 22.70
CA GLN A 245 5.67 2.54 22.50
C GLN A 245 4.73 3.17 21.45
N LYS A 246 4.46 2.48 20.33
CA LYS A 246 3.47 2.94 19.35
C LYS A 246 2.06 3.00 19.94
N LYS A 247 1.66 2.00 20.73
CA LYS A 247 0.36 2.02 21.44
C LYS A 247 0.27 3.17 22.46
N ALA A 248 1.40 3.58 23.04
CA ALA A 248 1.48 4.75 23.90
C ALA A 248 1.46 6.09 23.14
N GLY A 249 1.31 6.06 21.81
CA GLY A 249 1.18 7.24 20.95
C GLY A 249 2.50 7.74 20.35
N LEU A 250 3.60 6.99 20.47
CA LEU A 250 4.85 7.32 19.78
C LEU A 250 4.77 6.90 18.30
N ILE A 251 5.20 7.77 17.41
CA ILE A 251 5.30 7.50 15.98
C ILE A 251 6.78 7.46 15.60
N PHE A 252 7.14 6.46 14.81
CA PHE A 252 8.49 6.27 14.30
C PHE A 252 8.47 6.28 12.78
N GLU A 253 9.40 7.00 12.18
CA GLU A 253 9.68 6.90 10.74
C GLU A 253 10.38 5.57 10.43
N ALA A 254 10.28 5.10 9.20
CA ALA A 254 10.82 3.79 8.80
C ALA A 254 12.32 3.62 9.12
N GLU A 255 13.13 4.68 8.93
CA GLU A 255 14.56 4.66 9.25
C GLU A 255 14.81 4.58 10.76
N GLU A 256 13.96 5.23 11.56
CA GLU A 256 14.02 5.18 13.01
C GLU A 256 13.68 3.77 13.52
N VAL A 257 12.66 3.12 12.97
CA VAL A 257 12.31 1.73 13.28
C VAL A 257 13.52 0.82 13.05
N ILE A 258 14.18 0.93 11.89
CA ILE A 258 15.37 0.12 11.56
C ILE A 258 16.51 0.41 12.55
N SER A 259 16.75 1.68 12.87
CA SER A 259 17.78 2.11 13.80
C SER A 259 17.53 1.57 15.21
N LEU A 260 16.28 1.64 15.69
CA LEU A 260 15.87 1.16 17.01
C LEU A 260 15.96 -0.37 17.11
N LEU A 261 15.52 -1.10 16.08
CA LEU A 261 15.68 -2.55 16.02
C LEU A 261 17.16 -2.95 16.08
N THR A 262 18.04 -2.26 15.36
CA THR A 262 19.47 -2.59 15.31
C THR A 262 20.26 -2.07 16.52
N SER A 263 19.73 -1.13 17.29
CA SER A 263 20.40 -0.56 18.47
C SER A 263 20.73 -1.61 19.54
N VAL A 264 19.87 -2.63 19.70
CA VAL A 264 20.08 -3.72 20.67
C VAL A 264 21.27 -4.62 20.34
N LEU A 265 21.74 -4.61 19.08
CA LEU A 265 22.95 -5.33 18.66
C LEU A 265 24.23 -4.61 19.05
N LYS A 266 24.16 -3.30 19.26
CA LYS A 266 25.28 -2.42 19.59
C LYS A 266 25.42 -2.26 21.11
N GLN A 267 25.31 -3.35 21.89
CA GLN A 267 25.51 -3.28 23.32
C GLN A 267 26.95 -2.83 23.64
N SER A 268 27.12 -1.52 23.67
CA SER A 268 28.19 -0.82 24.37
C SER A 268 27.52 0.24 25.24
N PRO A 269 27.86 0.38 26.54
CA PRO A 269 27.07 1.18 27.50
C PRO A 269 27.16 2.71 27.33
N ALA A 270 27.56 3.23 26.18
CA ALA A 270 27.87 4.64 25.98
C ALA A 270 27.42 5.26 24.64
N SER A 271 26.34 4.81 24.04
CA SER A 271 25.73 5.58 22.95
C SER A 271 24.26 5.82 23.28
N ARG A 272 23.97 6.94 23.95
CA ARG A 272 22.65 7.57 23.88
C ARG A 272 22.39 7.90 22.42
N VAL A 273 21.70 7.01 21.70
CA VAL A 273 21.11 7.35 20.41
C VAL A 273 20.19 8.54 20.71
N ASN A 274 20.42 9.67 20.08
CA ASN A 274 19.50 10.81 20.10
C ASN A 274 18.23 10.36 19.37
N LEU A 275 17.33 9.76 20.11
CA LEU A 275 16.04 9.33 19.63
C LEU A 275 15.22 10.58 19.35
N SER A 276 14.94 10.82 18.07
CA SER A 276 13.83 11.68 17.72
C SER A 276 12.55 10.85 17.86
N SER A 277 11.77 11.10 18.91
CA SER A 277 10.48 10.48 19.07
C SER A 277 9.38 11.44 18.65
N ARG A 278 8.45 10.97 17.83
CA ARG A 278 7.28 11.73 17.39
C ARG A 278 6.06 11.24 18.12
N HIS A 279 5.34 12.12 18.76
CA HIS A 279 4.11 11.80 19.50
C HIS A 279 2.92 12.46 18.83
N GLN A 280 1.88 11.69 18.52
CA GLN A 280 0.63 12.19 17.99
C GLN A 280 -0.38 12.37 19.13
N PHE A 281 -0.77 13.60 19.40
CA PHE A 281 -1.77 13.94 20.41
C PHE A 281 -3.20 13.84 19.88
N ALA A 282 -3.37 14.22 18.60
CA ALA A 282 -4.65 14.15 17.89
C ALA A 282 -4.38 14.16 16.37
N PRO A 283 -5.35 13.82 15.52
CA PRO A 283 -5.26 14.02 14.07
C PRO A 283 -4.93 15.49 13.78
N GLY A 284 -3.75 15.73 13.17
CA GLY A 284 -3.24 17.08 12.89
C GLY A 284 -2.40 17.73 14.00
N ALA A 285 -2.20 17.09 15.17
CA ALA A 285 -1.35 17.58 16.24
C ALA A 285 -0.24 16.59 16.59
N THR A 286 1.01 16.89 16.22
CA THR A 286 2.15 16.03 16.50
C THR A 286 3.29 16.81 17.16
N ALA A 287 4.02 16.20 18.08
CA ALA A 287 5.27 16.71 18.62
C ALA A 287 6.44 15.82 18.20
N LEU A 288 7.52 16.43 17.74
CA LEU A 288 8.79 15.77 17.47
C LEU A 288 9.77 16.16 18.58
N TYR A 289 10.22 15.16 19.34
CA TYR A 289 11.25 15.33 20.37
C TYR A 289 12.60 14.93 19.78
N LYS A 290 13.57 15.82 19.78
CA LYS A 290 14.92 15.59 19.25
C LYS A 290 15.95 16.07 20.27
N GLY A 291 16.42 15.18 21.13
CA GLY A 291 17.25 15.53 22.30
C GLY A 291 16.49 16.52 23.20
N ASP A 292 17.10 17.67 23.48
CA ASP A 292 16.49 18.72 24.31
C ASP A 292 15.53 19.65 23.55
N LYS A 293 15.21 19.35 22.29
CA LYS A 293 14.32 20.16 21.45
C LYS A 293 13.02 19.44 21.20
N MET A 294 11.92 20.18 21.29
CA MET A 294 10.57 19.74 20.91
C MET A 294 10.07 20.63 19.77
N VAL A 295 9.58 20.01 18.70
CA VAL A 295 8.91 20.69 17.57
C VAL A 295 7.47 20.27 17.56
N LEU A 296 6.55 21.22 17.71
CA LEU A 296 5.12 21.01 17.58
C LEU A 296 4.68 21.28 16.14
N ASN A 297 4.04 20.32 15.52
CA ASN A 297 3.41 20.45 14.21
C ASN A 297 1.89 20.43 14.40
N LEU A 298 1.23 21.53 14.02
CA LEU A 298 -0.21 21.72 14.17
C LEU A 298 -0.82 22.02 12.81
N ASP A 299 -1.68 21.12 12.33
CA ASP A 299 -2.47 21.35 11.11
C ASP A 299 -3.73 22.15 11.46
N LYS A 300 -3.72 23.44 11.10
CA LYS A 300 -4.82 24.37 11.38
C LYS A 300 -6.16 23.96 10.74
N SER A 301 -6.13 23.11 9.71
CA SER A 301 -7.34 22.63 9.06
C SER A 301 -8.04 21.50 9.84
N ARG A 302 -7.32 20.84 10.76
CA ARG A 302 -7.77 19.66 11.52
C ARG A 302 -7.91 19.89 13.02
N ILE A 303 -7.41 21.02 13.52
CA ILE A 303 -7.44 21.35 14.95
C ILE A 303 -8.40 22.52 15.19
N PRO A 304 -9.28 22.44 16.21
CA PRO A 304 -10.16 23.54 16.58
C PRO A 304 -9.38 24.84 16.88
N ALA A 305 -9.86 25.97 16.36
CA ALA A 305 -9.21 27.27 16.52
C ALA A 305 -8.93 27.61 18.00
N GLU A 306 -9.86 27.27 18.89
CA GLU A 306 -9.72 27.48 20.35
C GLU A 306 -8.50 26.77 20.95
N CYS A 307 -8.14 25.59 20.42
CA CYS A 307 -6.96 24.85 20.87
C CYS A 307 -5.68 25.55 20.41
N ILE A 308 -5.67 26.09 19.19
CA ILE A 308 -4.53 26.83 18.64
C ILE A 308 -4.30 28.10 19.45
N GLU A 309 -5.37 28.87 19.73
CA GLU A 309 -5.29 30.08 20.54
C GLU A 309 -4.75 29.83 21.96
N LYS A 310 -5.16 28.72 22.59
CA LYS A 310 -4.61 28.31 23.91
C LYS A 310 -3.11 28.00 23.84
N ILE A 311 -2.67 27.28 22.80
CA ILE A 311 -1.26 26.96 22.62
C ILE A 311 -0.45 28.25 22.36
N GLU A 312 -0.95 29.15 21.50
CA GLU A 312 -0.31 30.44 21.25
C GLU A 312 -0.24 31.30 22.53
N ALA A 313 -1.27 31.26 23.38
CA ALA A 313 -1.28 31.95 24.65
C ALA A 313 -0.19 31.43 25.60
N ILE A 314 -0.06 30.09 25.71
CA ILE A 314 0.98 29.45 26.52
C ILE A 314 2.39 29.84 26.00
N LEU A 315 2.60 29.81 24.67
CA LEU A 315 3.89 30.18 24.07
C LEU A 315 4.22 31.67 24.33
N LYS A 316 3.21 32.58 24.31
CA LYS A 316 3.40 34.00 24.64
C LYS A 316 3.77 34.23 26.12
N GLU A 317 3.40 33.32 27.03
CA GLU A 317 3.84 33.41 28.43
C GLU A 317 5.36 33.20 28.58
N LEU A 318 5.98 32.43 27.65
CA LEU A 318 7.43 32.23 27.63
C LEU A 318 8.22 33.45 27.13
N GLU A 319 7.57 34.42 26.47
CA GLU A 319 8.21 35.67 26.04
C GLU A 319 8.40 36.67 27.20
N LYS A 320 7.76 36.44 28.37
CA LYS A 320 7.93 37.35 29.52
C LYS A 320 9.29 37.10 30.17
N PRO A 321 10.17 38.13 30.28
CA PRO A 321 11.47 37.98 30.93
C PRO A 321 11.22 37.70 32.44
N GLY A 322 11.46 36.46 32.89
CA GLY A 322 11.36 36.10 34.32
C GLY A 322 11.01 34.67 34.64
N VAL A 323 11.13 33.73 33.71
CA VAL A 323 11.08 32.28 33.99
C VAL A 323 12.40 31.65 33.56
#